data_f5e7e3926ab7b4ed0fd9abc1b426f45a
#
_entry.id   f5e7e3926ab7b4ed0fd9abc1b426f45a
#
_cell.length_a   1.000
_cell.length_b   1.000
_cell.length_c   1.000
_cell.angle_alpha   90.00
_cell.angle_beta   90.00
_cell.angle_gamma   90.00
#
_symmetry.space_group_name_H-M   'P 1'
#
loop_
_entity.id
_entity.type
_entity.pdbx_description
1 polymer ?
#
loop_
_entity_poly.entity_id
_entity_poly.type
_entity_poly.pdbx_seq_one_letter_code
_entity_poly.pdbx_strand_id
1 'polypeptide(L)'
;MKLTDKERNTCAALLCRWAARDNELMASDYYGSSQYYKLMGALTALRTLGLMAETVLSDAPAPGGYYNFGKIMLDGMVYDVPEPKEEMENEDADDPPAQR
;
A
#
# COMPACT_ATOMS: atom_id res chain seq x y z
N MET A 1 -16.73 -8.10 12.50
CA MET A 1 -15.42 -8.00 13.14
C MET A 1 -15.05 -6.55 13.36
N LYS A 2 -14.37 -6.28 14.45
CA LYS A 2 -14.00 -4.91 14.75
C LYS A 2 -12.57 -4.88 15.27
N LEU A 3 -11.77 -4.00 14.72
CA LEU A 3 -10.36 -3.92 15.10
C LEU A 3 -10.19 -2.93 16.25
N THR A 4 -9.24 -3.22 17.13
CA THR A 4 -8.81 -2.22 18.10
C THR A 4 -8.03 -1.16 17.34
N ASP A 5 -7.79 -0.03 17.97
CA ASP A 5 -7.01 1.03 17.34
C ASP A 5 -5.62 0.53 16.98
N LYS A 6 -5.01 -0.24 17.87
CA LYS A 6 -3.67 -0.74 17.59
C LYS A 6 -3.67 -1.70 16.42
N GLU A 7 -4.65 -2.59 16.37
CA GLU A 7 -4.73 -3.55 15.28
C GLU A 7 -4.97 -2.82 13.96
N ARG A 8 -5.87 -1.85 13.98
CA ARG A 8 -6.18 -1.11 12.76
C ARG A 8 -4.95 -0.35 12.26
N ASN A 9 -4.26 0.32 13.16
CA ASN A 9 -3.10 1.11 12.76
C ASN A 9 -1.97 0.23 12.25
N THR A 10 -1.74 -0.91 12.90
CA THR A 10 -0.71 -1.83 12.45
C THR A 10 -1.03 -2.39 11.07
N CYS A 11 -2.27 -2.78 10.88
CA CYS A 11 -2.69 -3.32 9.61
C CYS A 11 -2.61 -2.27 8.51
N ALA A 12 -3.06 -1.04 8.81
CA ALA A 12 -3.02 0.03 7.83
C ALA A 12 -1.59 0.37 7.44
N ALA A 13 -0.66 0.34 8.40
CA ALA A 13 0.73 0.63 8.09
C ALA A 13 1.29 -0.38 7.10
N LEU A 14 0.92 -1.64 7.26
CA LEU A 14 1.38 -2.67 6.34
C LEU A 14 0.77 -2.48 4.96
N LEU A 15 -0.51 -2.20 4.90
CA LEU A 15 -1.18 -1.98 3.61
C LEU A 15 -0.59 -0.77 2.90
N CYS A 16 -0.33 0.31 3.63
CA CYS A 16 0.24 1.51 3.05
C CYS A 16 1.65 1.26 2.55
N ARG A 17 2.42 0.43 3.24
CA ARG A 17 3.77 0.11 2.81
C ARG A 17 3.75 -0.66 1.49
N TRP A 18 2.86 -1.64 1.37
CA TRP A 18 2.74 -2.38 0.12
C TRP A 18 2.28 -1.46 -1.01
N ALA A 19 1.33 -0.56 -0.71
CA ALA A 19 0.85 0.36 -1.73
C ALA A 19 1.95 1.32 -2.19
N ALA A 20 2.72 1.84 -1.25
CA ALA A 20 3.81 2.76 -1.58
C ALA A 20 4.86 2.06 -2.42
N ARG A 21 5.18 0.81 -2.06
CA ARG A 21 6.17 0.08 -2.83
C ARG A 21 5.68 -0.22 -4.24
N ASP A 22 4.40 -0.53 -4.37
CA ASP A 22 3.84 -0.78 -5.69
C ASP A 22 3.89 0.50 -6.53
N ASN A 23 3.60 1.65 -5.92
CA ASN A 23 3.68 2.93 -6.63
C ASN A 23 5.09 3.13 -7.18
N GLU A 24 6.10 2.81 -6.39
CA GLU A 24 7.49 2.97 -6.84
C GLU A 24 7.81 2.07 -8.00
N LEU A 25 7.33 0.84 -7.94
CA LEU A 25 7.60 -0.12 -8.98
C LEU A 25 6.87 0.23 -10.27
N MET A 26 5.66 0.76 -10.14
CA MET A 26 4.92 1.20 -11.31
C MET A 26 5.64 2.37 -11.99
N ALA A 27 6.22 3.25 -11.20
CA ALA A 27 6.97 4.38 -11.76
C ALA A 27 8.18 3.92 -12.55
N SER A 28 8.65 2.70 -12.29
CA SER A 28 9.78 2.11 -13.00
C SER A 28 9.32 1.12 -14.05
N ASP A 29 8.05 1.20 -14.43
CA ASP A 29 7.49 0.31 -15.46
C ASP A 29 7.50 -1.16 -15.06
N TYR A 30 7.41 -1.41 -13.78
CA TYR A 30 7.36 -2.79 -13.32
C TYR A 30 5.95 -3.09 -12.84
N TYR A 31 5.26 -3.95 -13.55
CA TYR A 31 3.88 -4.24 -13.28
C TYR A 31 3.69 -5.58 -12.58
N GLY A 32 2.58 -5.72 -11.89
CA GLY A 32 2.22 -6.99 -11.29
C GLY A 32 3.16 -7.41 -10.20
N SER A 33 3.64 -6.45 -9.43
CA SER A 33 4.59 -6.73 -8.38
C SER A 33 3.97 -7.61 -7.32
N SER A 34 4.80 -8.31 -6.57
CA SER A 34 4.31 -9.10 -5.46
C SER A 34 3.64 -8.20 -4.43
N GLN A 35 4.05 -6.94 -4.35
CA GLN A 35 3.44 -5.99 -3.42
C GLN A 35 2.00 -5.72 -3.80
N TYR A 36 1.73 -5.59 -5.10
CA TYR A 36 0.39 -5.37 -5.58
C TYR A 36 -0.51 -6.55 -5.21
N TYR A 37 -0.05 -7.75 -5.44
CA TYR A 37 -0.86 -8.94 -5.15
C TYR A 37 -1.05 -9.14 -3.65
N LYS A 38 -0.04 -8.82 -2.85
CA LYS A 38 -0.19 -8.88 -1.40
C LYS A 38 -1.25 -7.89 -0.95
N LEU A 39 -1.22 -6.68 -1.49
CA LEU A 39 -2.18 -5.65 -1.13
C LEU A 39 -3.59 -6.09 -1.52
N MET A 40 -3.78 -6.54 -2.75
CA MET A 40 -5.10 -6.93 -3.22
C MET A 40 -5.63 -8.13 -2.43
N GLY A 41 -4.78 -9.08 -2.14
CA GLY A 41 -5.19 -10.24 -1.36
C GLY A 41 -5.59 -9.88 0.05
N ALA A 42 -4.82 -8.99 0.66
CA ALA A 42 -5.12 -8.55 2.01
C ALA A 42 -6.44 -7.79 2.08
N LEU A 43 -6.68 -6.90 1.10
CA LEU A 43 -7.93 -6.16 1.07
C LEU A 43 -9.12 -7.11 0.91
N THR A 44 -8.96 -8.11 0.06
CA THR A 44 -10.01 -9.08 -0.15
C THR A 44 -10.29 -9.86 1.13
N ALA A 45 -9.26 -10.27 1.82
CA ALA A 45 -9.42 -11.01 3.07
C ALA A 45 -10.12 -10.17 4.12
N LEU A 46 -9.73 -8.91 4.24
CA LEU A 46 -10.34 -8.02 5.23
C LEU A 46 -11.82 -7.79 4.92
N ARG A 47 -12.15 -7.60 3.66
CA ARG A 47 -13.55 -7.42 3.26
C ARG A 47 -14.35 -8.68 3.55
N THR A 48 -13.77 -9.83 3.34
CA THR A 48 -14.42 -11.09 3.62
C THR A 48 -14.75 -11.23 5.09
N LEU A 49 -13.91 -10.63 5.94
CA LEU A 49 -14.15 -10.63 7.38
C LEU A 49 -15.14 -9.54 7.82
N GLY A 50 -15.65 -8.78 6.86
CA GLY A 50 -16.65 -7.76 7.19
C GLY A 50 -16.08 -6.39 7.46
N LEU A 51 -14.79 -6.17 7.19
CA LEU A 51 -14.20 -4.86 7.41
C LEU A 51 -14.24 -4.04 6.14
N MET A 52 -14.37 -2.74 6.29
CA MET A 52 -14.19 -1.85 5.17
C MET A 52 -12.70 -1.79 4.87
N ALA A 53 -12.31 -2.08 3.65
CA ALA A 53 -10.90 -2.03 3.26
C ALA A 53 -10.82 -1.70 1.77
N GLU A 54 -10.33 -0.50 1.46
CA GLU A 54 -10.31 -0.02 0.08
C GLU A 54 -9.10 0.84 -0.17
N THR A 55 -8.74 0.95 -1.43
CA THR A 55 -7.71 1.89 -1.84
C THR A 55 -8.38 3.08 -2.51
N VAL A 56 -7.74 4.24 -2.43
CA VAL A 56 -8.17 5.43 -3.14
C VAL A 56 -6.99 5.89 -3.98
N LEU A 57 -7.24 6.10 -5.24
CA LEU A 57 -6.16 6.49 -6.15
C LEU A 57 -5.80 7.95 -5.92
N SER A 58 -4.55 8.26 -6.16
CA SER A 58 -4.05 9.61 -6.02
C SER A 58 -4.59 10.48 -7.14
N ASP A 59 -4.81 11.76 -6.83
CA ASP A 59 -5.21 12.71 -7.85
C ASP A 59 -4.07 13.05 -8.77
N ALA A 60 -2.85 12.93 -8.30
CA ALA A 60 -1.69 13.29 -9.10
C ALA A 60 -1.42 12.18 -10.11
N PRO A 61 -1.17 12.51 -11.36
CA PRO A 61 -0.89 11.48 -12.33
C PRO A 61 0.45 10.84 -12.02
N ALA A 62 0.50 9.55 -12.22
CA ALA A 62 1.73 8.83 -12.05
C ALA A 62 2.58 8.95 -13.30
N PRO A 63 3.88 8.78 -13.18
CA PRO A 63 4.72 8.76 -14.37
C PRO A 63 4.27 7.66 -15.33
N GLY A 64 4.34 7.95 -16.59
CA GLY A 64 3.97 6.97 -17.61
C GLY A 64 2.48 6.80 -17.79
N GLY A 65 1.69 7.62 -17.13
CA GLY A 65 0.24 7.55 -17.29
C GLY A 65 -0.42 6.49 -16.42
N TYR A 66 0.32 5.94 -15.47
CA TYR A 66 -0.24 4.94 -14.58
C TYR A 66 -0.86 5.63 -13.39
N TYR A 67 -1.53 4.87 -12.55
CA TYR A 67 -2.13 5.42 -11.35
C TYR A 67 -1.25 5.11 -10.15
N ASN A 68 -1.41 5.89 -9.12
CA ASN A 68 -0.79 5.61 -7.83
C ASN A 68 -1.86 5.46 -6.79
N PHE A 69 -1.59 4.64 -5.79
CA PHE A 69 -2.47 4.57 -4.64
C PHE A 69 -2.16 5.78 -3.76
N GLY A 70 -3.18 6.53 -3.41
CA GLY A 70 -3.00 7.71 -2.58
C GLY A 70 -3.36 7.50 -1.13
N LYS A 71 -4.38 6.70 -0.87
CA LYS A 71 -4.85 6.47 0.48
C LYS A 71 -5.36 5.05 0.64
N ILE A 72 -5.37 4.59 1.88
CA ILE A 72 -5.99 3.33 2.25
C ILE A 72 -7.11 3.67 3.24
N MET A 73 -8.28 3.14 3.00
CA MET A 73 -9.38 3.29 3.94
C MET A 73 -9.56 1.96 4.65
N LEU A 74 -9.50 1.98 5.96
CA LEU A 74 -9.62 0.76 6.72
C LEU A 74 -10.51 1.00 7.93
N ASP A 75 -11.60 0.26 7.98
CA ASP A 75 -12.50 0.27 9.13
C ASP A 75 -12.95 1.69 9.51
N GLY A 76 -13.22 2.49 8.49
CA GLY A 76 -13.73 3.85 8.70
C GLY A 76 -12.67 4.92 8.85
N MET A 77 -11.40 4.54 8.85
CA MET A 77 -10.33 5.52 8.99
C MET A 77 -9.56 5.60 7.68
N VAL A 78 -9.01 6.78 7.40
CA VAL A 78 -8.27 7.04 6.18
C VAL A 78 -6.80 7.22 6.53
N TYR A 79 -5.94 6.52 5.79
CA TYR A 79 -4.50 6.58 6.01
C TYR A 79 -3.83 6.96 4.70
N ASP A 80 -2.87 7.88 4.77
CA ASP A 80 -2.17 8.31 3.57
C ASP A 80 -1.08 7.33 3.21
N VAL A 81 -0.96 7.06 1.91
CA VAL A 81 0.13 6.25 1.39
C VAL A 81 1.31 7.18 1.18
N PRO A 82 2.48 6.87 1.75
CA PRO A 82 3.63 7.75 1.57
C PRO A 82 4.01 7.86 0.10
N GLU A 83 4.45 9.04 -0.27
CA GLU A 83 4.87 9.24 -1.64
C GLU A 83 6.22 8.60 -1.88
N PRO A 84 6.48 8.16 -3.11
CA PRO A 84 7.78 7.58 -3.42
C PRO A 84 8.88 8.59 -3.17
N LYS A 85 10.02 8.12 -2.69
CA LYS A 85 11.14 8.97 -2.43
C LYS A 85 12.24 8.67 -3.40
N GLU A 86 13.01 9.69 -3.67
CA GLU A 86 14.08 9.47 -4.60
C GLU A 86 15.21 8.73 -4.00
N GLU A 87 15.50 8.97 -2.75
CA GLU A 87 16.53 8.22 -2.15
C GLU A 87 15.94 7.05 -1.49
N MET A 88 15.71 6.06 -2.22
CA MET A 88 15.08 4.89 -1.70
C MET A 88 16.00 3.95 -1.02
N GLU A 89 17.26 4.23 -1.09
CA GLU A 89 18.20 3.36 -0.46
C GLU A 89 17.92 3.20 1.00
N ASN A 90 17.34 4.20 1.59
CA ASN A 90 17.08 4.10 2.99
C ASN A 90 16.07 3.07 3.30
N GLU A 91 15.23 2.83 2.37
CA GLU A 91 14.16 1.96 2.62
C GLU A 91 14.55 0.56 2.53
N ASP A 92 15.66 0.31 1.99
CA ASP A 92 16.07 -1.03 1.83
C ASP A 92 16.24 -1.71 3.12
N ALA A 93 16.44 -0.97 4.13
CA ALA A 93 16.55 -1.57 5.42
C ALA A 93 15.32 -2.29 5.79
N ASP A 94 14.22 -1.86 5.28
CA ASP A 94 13.01 -2.51 5.59
C ASP A 94 12.78 -3.68 4.82
N ASP A 95 13.36 -3.71 3.74
CA ASP A 95 13.04 -4.74 2.86
C ASP A 95 13.85 -5.74 3.09
N PRO A 96 13.62 -6.50 3.60
CA PRO A 96 14.48 -7.41 3.87
C PRO A 96 14.99 -7.94 2.85
N PRO A 97 15.21 -7.70 2.83
CA PRO A 97 15.68 -7.68 1.93
C PRO A 97 15.62 -8.61 1.31
N ALA A 98 15.29 -8.72 1.35
CA ALA A 98 15.09 -9.42 0.72
C ALA A 98 15.56 -9.39 -0.19
N GLN A 99 15.54 -8.95 -0.40
CA GLN A 99 15.88 -8.92 -1.33
C GLN A 99 17.01 -8.83 -1.32
N ARG A 100 17.52 -8.89 -0.82
CA ARG A 100 18.64 -8.85 -0.84
C ARG A 100 19.16 -9.86 -0.24
#